data_83f0f3b9b33eff63061845e911c6c87c
#
_entry.id   83f0f3b9b33eff63061845e911c6c87c
#
_cell.length_a   1.000
_cell.length_b   1.000
_cell.length_c   1.000
_cell.angle_alpha   90.00
_cell.angle_beta   90.00
_cell.angle_gamma   90.00
#
_symmetry.space_group_name_H-M   'P 1'
#
loop_
_entity.id
_entity.type
_entity.pdbx_description
1 polymer ?
#
loop_
_entity_poly.entity_id
_entity_poly.type
_entity_poly.pdbx_seq_one_letter_code
_entity_poly.pdbx_strand_id
1 'polypeptide(L)'
;DAIYLEKIDEVKRILEENPPLIDEVDEDGVLMALLAAKTGNLNLVRYIVEYSRASMNITDKNQKNMLHYAAMSGNVATCKYLVERVGLSPLSGDINLLTPYEIAHENKFFDLEEYFQEETGAPLEKMYHNPIRTGMYPDPSIVRVGEDYYMVNSSFIYYPCIPVSTSKDLIHWKIIGYAITNPEWAGLQHLEGGRGYWAPDISYYKGRFYITATYRLNDDGTVYRKQIVVSS
;
A
#
# COMPACT_ATOMS: atom_id res chain seq x y z
N ASP A 1 30.71 -7.65 10.66
CA ASP A 1 31.53 -6.40 10.83
C ASP A 1 32.15 -5.91 9.52
N ALA A 2 32.80 -6.79 8.68
CA ALA A 2 33.49 -6.37 7.46
C ALA A 2 32.58 -5.65 6.44
N ILE A 3 31.31 -6.01 6.36
CA ILE A 3 30.30 -5.35 5.49
C ILE A 3 30.04 -3.92 5.96
N TYR A 4 29.76 -3.72 7.24
CA TYR A 4 29.50 -2.39 7.81
C TYR A 4 30.72 -1.46 7.72
N LEU A 5 31.94 -2.05 7.72
CA LEU A 5 33.18 -1.30 7.55
C LEU A 5 33.59 -1.16 6.07
N GLU A 6 32.76 -1.63 5.15
CA GLU A 6 32.97 -1.60 3.70
C GLU A 6 34.31 -2.18 3.23
N LYS A 7 34.84 -3.14 3.98
CA LYS A 7 36.12 -3.79 3.69
C LYS A 7 35.93 -4.90 2.65
N ILE A 8 35.78 -4.53 1.39
CA ILE A 8 35.45 -5.44 0.29
C ILE A 8 36.43 -6.62 0.19
N ASP A 9 37.72 -6.39 0.30
CA ASP A 9 38.73 -7.45 0.20
C ASP A 9 38.64 -8.44 1.36
N GLU A 10 38.30 -7.97 2.55
CA GLU A 10 38.05 -8.83 3.70
C GLU A 10 36.76 -9.65 3.53
N VAL A 11 35.67 -9.04 3.01
CA VAL A 11 34.44 -9.73 2.68
C VAL A 11 34.66 -10.82 1.63
N LYS A 12 35.44 -10.52 0.58
CA LYS A 12 35.81 -11.49 -0.46
C LYS A 12 36.56 -12.68 0.14
N ARG A 13 37.60 -12.42 0.92
CA ARG A 13 38.40 -13.46 1.56
C ARG A 13 37.52 -14.36 2.46
N ILE A 14 36.67 -13.76 3.29
CA ILE A 14 35.78 -14.51 4.19
C ILE A 14 34.81 -15.41 3.40
N LEU A 15 34.23 -14.93 2.32
CA LEU A 15 33.31 -15.69 1.49
C LEU A 15 34.00 -16.78 0.67
N GLU A 16 35.27 -16.55 0.24
CA GLU A 16 36.10 -17.56 -0.41
C GLU A 16 36.45 -18.71 0.54
N GLU A 17 36.77 -18.36 1.81
CA GLU A 17 37.07 -19.34 2.85
C GLU A 17 35.85 -20.10 3.35
N ASN A 18 34.71 -19.45 3.40
CA ASN A 18 33.45 -20.03 3.88
C ASN A 18 32.23 -19.57 3.05
N PRO A 19 32.01 -20.13 1.86
CA PRO A 19 30.92 -19.74 0.97
C PRO A 19 29.50 -19.76 1.55
N PRO A 20 29.12 -20.67 2.47
CA PRO A 20 27.78 -20.68 3.05
C PRO A 20 27.42 -19.41 3.83
N LEU A 21 28.40 -18.60 4.27
CA LEU A 21 28.13 -17.36 4.99
C LEU A 21 27.29 -16.35 4.17
N ILE A 22 27.23 -16.49 2.86
CA ILE A 22 26.41 -15.60 2.01
C ILE A 22 24.92 -15.68 2.35
N ASP A 23 24.45 -16.84 2.82
CA ASP A 23 23.07 -17.11 3.17
C ASP A 23 22.78 -16.94 4.67
N GLU A 24 23.79 -16.56 5.46
CA GLU A 24 23.60 -16.29 6.88
C GLU A 24 22.94 -14.93 7.11
N VAL A 25 22.19 -14.85 8.19
CA VAL A 25 21.53 -13.63 8.65
C VAL A 25 22.24 -13.07 9.87
N ASP A 26 22.14 -11.77 10.07
CA ASP A 26 22.60 -11.12 11.29
C ASP A 26 21.66 -11.39 12.48
N GLU A 27 21.92 -10.73 13.63
CA GLU A 27 21.14 -10.85 14.86
C GLU A 27 19.67 -10.39 14.66
N ASP A 28 19.41 -9.52 13.68
CA ASP A 28 18.08 -9.02 13.32
C ASP A 28 17.39 -9.88 12.24
N GLY A 29 18.06 -10.93 11.75
CA GLY A 29 17.54 -11.82 10.71
C GLY A 29 17.68 -11.22 9.29
N VAL A 30 18.62 -10.30 9.08
CA VAL A 30 18.84 -9.63 7.80
C VAL A 30 19.99 -10.32 7.05
N LEU A 31 19.75 -10.68 5.80
CA LEU A 31 20.72 -11.32 4.92
C LEU A 31 21.88 -10.37 4.55
N MET A 32 23.05 -10.94 4.36
CA MET A 32 24.29 -10.22 3.96
C MET A 32 24.09 -9.31 2.76
N ALA A 33 23.33 -9.73 1.75
CA ALA A 33 23.06 -8.94 0.55
C ALA A 33 22.24 -7.66 0.85
N LEU A 34 21.30 -7.72 1.79
CA LEU A 34 20.52 -6.55 2.22
C LEU A 34 21.41 -5.57 2.99
N LEU A 35 22.31 -6.08 3.85
CA LEU A 35 23.28 -5.26 4.58
C LEU A 35 24.27 -4.58 3.63
N ALA A 36 24.76 -5.30 2.62
CA ALA A 36 25.62 -4.71 1.61
C ALA A 36 24.92 -3.57 0.85
N ALA A 37 23.64 -3.75 0.49
CA ALA A 37 22.84 -2.70 -0.15
C ALA A 37 22.68 -1.46 0.75
N LYS A 38 22.51 -1.67 2.06
CA LYS A 38 22.38 -0.58 3.05
C LYS A 38 23.61 0.31 3.14
N THR A 39 24.81 -0.22 2.86
CA THR A 39 26.04 0.60 2.84
C THR A 39 26.06 1.59 1.68
N GLY A 40 25.31 1.34 0.61
CA GLY A 40 25.38 2.11 -0.63
C GLY A 40 26.65 1.88 -1.45
N ASN A 41 27.54 0.97 -1.04
CA ASN A 41 28.77 0.70 -1.75
C ASN A 41 28.53 -0.18 -2.98
N LEU A 42 28.53 0.44 -4.16
CA LEU A 42 28.25 -0.24 -5.42
C LEU A 42 29.18 -1.45 -5.66
N ASN A 43 30.47 -1.34 -5.36
CA ASN A 43 31.41 -2.44 -5.61
C ASN A 43 31.14 -3.64 -4.71
N LEU A 44 30.77 -3.39 -3.46
CA LEU A 44 30.37 -4.44 -2.52
C LEU A 44 29.06 -5.11 -2.98
N VAL A 45 28.06 -4.32 -3.34
CA VAL A 45 26.76 -4.82 -3.82
C VAL A 45 26.95 -5.65 -5.09
N ARG A 46 27.72 -5.18 -6.06
CA ARG A 46 28.03 -5.93 -7.28
C ARG A 46 28.69 -7.26 -6.97
N TYR A 47 29.72 -7.26 -6.12
CA TYR A 47 30.38 -8.49 -5.74
C TYR A 47 29.42 -9.51 -5.12
N ILE A 48 28.60 -9.07 -4.16
CA ILE A 48 27.61 -9.96 -3.50
C ILE A 48 26.59 -10.49 -4.51
N VAL A 49 26.05 -9.65 -5.39
CA VAL A 49 25.09 -10.04 -6.44
C VAL A 49 25.69 -11.04 -7.41
N GLU A 50 26.92 -10.78 -7.90
CA GLU A 50 27.62 -11.64 -8.84
C GLU A 50 28.07 -12.96 -8.19
N TYR A 51 28.47 -12.93 -6.92
CA TYR A 51 28.93 -14.08 -6.16
C TYR A 51 27.80 -15.03 -5.79
N SER A 52 26.68 -14.50 -5.28
CA SER A 52 25.60 -15.32 -4.71
C SER A 52 24.91 -16.19 -5.74
N ARG A 53 24.85 -15.76 -7.02
CA ARG A 53 24.06 -16.40 -8.09
C ARG A 53 22.63 -16.78 -7.67
N ALA A 54 22.21 -16.32 -6.50
CA ALA A 54 20.91 -16.60 -5.89
C ALA A 54 19.82 -15.77 -6.54
N SER A 55 18.58 -16.15 -6.28
CA SER A 55 17.42 -15.32 -6.65
C SER A 55 17.55 -13.95 -5.97
N MET A 56 17.57 -12.89 -6.76
CA MET A 56 17.68 -11.51 -6.27
C MET A 56 16.37 -11.01 -5.62
N ASN A 57 15.34 -11.85 -5.52
CA ASN A 57 14.08 -11.54 -4.84
C ASN A 57 14.13 -11.83 -3.32
N ILE A 58 15.31 -11.61 -2.70
CA ILE A 58 15.48 -11.75 -1.27
C ILE A 58 14.87 -10.55 -0.55
N THR A 59 14.21 -10.82 0.57
CA THR A 59 13.62 -9.79 1.44
C THR A 59 13.88 -10.10 2.91
N ASP A 60 13.83 -9.08 3.76
CA ASP A 60 13.76 -9.25 5.20
C ASP A 60 12.34 -9.67 5.65
N LYS A 61 12.16 -9.79 6.97
CA LYS A 61 10.86 -10.11 7.60
C LYS A 61 9.76 -9.08 7.33
N ASN A 62 10.14 -7.86 6.95
CA ASN A 62 9.23 -6.76 6.59
C ASN A 62 9.01 -6.65 5.08
N GLN A 63 9.46 -7.63 4.29
CA GLN A 63 9.40 -7.65 2.84
C GLN A 63 10.23 -6.54 2.15
N LYS A 64 11.21 -5.94 2.85
CA LYS A 64 12.15 -5.01 2.25
C LYS A 64 13.19 -5.77 1.43
N ASN A 65 13.31 -5.46 0.14
CA ASN A 65 14.33 -6.00 -0.76
C ASN A 65 15.62 -5.15 -0.76
N MET A 66 16.62 -5.55 -1.55
CA MET A 66 17.90 -4.83 -1.66
C MET A 66 17.70 -3.36 -2.07
N LEU A 67 16.73 -3.03 -2.93
CA LEU A 67 16.51 -1.65 -3.38
C LEU A 67 15.96 -0.76 -2.26
N HIS A 68 15.15 -1.29 -1.35
CA HIS A 68 14.73 -0.55 -0.14
C HIS A 68 15.94 -0.19 0.72
N TYR A 69 16.83 -1.15 0.94
CA TYR A 69 18.05 -0.92 1.73
C TYR A 69 19.02 0.05 1.05
N ALA A 70 19.21 -0.06 -0.28
CA ALA A 70 20.02 0.87 -1.06
C ALA A 70 19.43 2.28 -1.05
N ALA A 71 18.10 2.42 -1.16
CA ALA A 71 17.43 3.71 -1.08
C ALA A 71 17.67 4.42 0.26
N MET A 72 17.78 3.69 1.36
CA MET A 72 18.12 4.24 2.68
C MET A 72 19.51 4.87 2.72
N SER A 73 20.44 4.44 1.83
CA SER A 73 21.80 5.02 1.74
C SER A 73 21.85 6.31 0.91
N GLY A 74 20.86 6.55 0.06
CA GLY A 74 20.84 7.66 -0.89
C GLY A 74 21.79 7.52 -2.08
N ASN A 75 22.49 6.38 -2.22
CA ASN A 75 23.47 6.20 -3.29
C ASN A 75 22.80 5.86 -4.63
N VAL A 76 22.74 6.85 -5.52
CA VAL A 76 22.11 6.73 -6.85
C VAL A 76 22.76 5.61 -7.69
N ALA A 77 24.08 5.50 -7.70
CA ALA A 77 24.76 4.51 -8.53
C ALA A 77 24.43 3.06 -8.11
N THR A 78 24.32 2.82 -6.81
CA THR A 78 23.91 1.51 -6.28
C THR A 78 22.45 1.20 -6.59
N CYS A 79 21.55 2.16 -6.40
CA CYS A 79 20.13 2.00 -6.76
C CYS A 79 19.95 1.76 -8.26
N LYS A 80 20.67 2.52 -9.09
CA LYS A 80 20.68 2.37 -10.55
C LYS A 80 21.11 0.97 -10.98
N TYR A 81 22.18 0.44 -10.38
CA TYR A 81 22.61 -0.93 -10.64
C TYR A 81 21.54 -1.96 -10.28
N LEU A 82 20.87 -1.82 -9.13
CA LEU A 82 19.83 -2.72 -8.68
C LEU A 82 18.56 -2.66 -9.56
N VAL A 83 18.22 -1.49 -10.08
CA VAL A 83 17.10 -1.32 -11.02
C VAL A 83 17.45 -1.89 -12.39
N GLU A 84 18.55 -1.42 -13.01
CA GLU A 84 18.85 -1.71 -14.41
C GLU A 84 19.44 -3.11 -14.65
N ARG A 85 20.19 -3.65 -13.68
CA ARG A 85 20.90 -4.94 -13.82
C ARG A 85 20.26 -6.07 -13.08
N VAL A 86 19.68 -5.80 -11.92
CA VAL A 86 19.01 -6.80 -11.10
C VAL A 86 17.51 -6.85 -11.39
N GLY A 87 16.92 -5.76 -11.89
CA GLY A 87 15.51 -5.68 -12.26
C GLY A 87 14.58 -5.40 -11.08
N LEU A 88 15.06 -4.80 -9.99
CA LEU A 88 14.23 -4.43 -8.86
C LEU A 88 13.44 -3.16 -9.16
N SER A 89 12.17 -3.14 -8.80
CA SER A 89 11.29 -2.00 -9.07
C SER A 89 11.36 -0.95 -7.95
N PRO A 90 11.54 0.34 -8.29
CA PRO A 90 11.42 1.45 -7.33
C PRO A 90 10.04 1.57 -6.67
N LEU A 91 9.03 0.92 -7.25
CA LEU A 91 7.63 0.95 -6.78
C LEU A 91 7.23 -0.32 -6.02
N SER A 92 8.15 -1.24 -5.74
CA SER A 92 7.86 -2.40 -4.90
C SER A 92 7.65 -1.95 -3.45
N GLY A 93 6.45 -2.20 -2.89
CA GLY A 93 6.17 -1.90 -1.48
C GLY A 93 6.69 -2.98 -0.54
N ASP A 94 7.16 -2.57 0.65
CA ASP A 94 7.39 -3.46 1.79
C ASP A 94 6.05 -3.89 2.43
N ILE A 95 6.09 -4.55 3.61
CA ILE A 95 4.86 -4.99 4.32
C ILE A 95 3.92 -3.81 4.67
N ASN A 96 4.45 -2.59 4.80
CA ASN A 96 3.70 -1.36 5.04
C ASN A 96 3.41 -0.59 3.75
N LEU A 97 3.70 -1.19 2.60
CA LEU A 97 3.59 -0.60 1.27
C LEU A 97 4.58 0.55 0.99
N LEU A 98 5.57 0.76 1.88
CA LEU A 98 6.60 1.77 1.67
C LEU A 98 7.54 1.32 0.56
N THR A 99 7.72 2.16 -0.44
CA THR A 99 8.54 1.88 -1.62
C THR A 99 9.96 2.46 -1.51
N PRO A 100 10.95 1.92 -2.25
CA PRO A 100 12.27 2.56 -2.37
C PRO A 100 12.20 4.03 -2.83
N TYR A 101 11.25 4.37 -3.71
CA TYR A 101 11.05 5.73 -4.17
C TYR A 101 10.62 6.65 -3.02
N GLU A 102 9.66 6.23 -2.19
CA GLU A 102 9.22 7.02 -1.03
C GLU A 102 10.30 7.12 0.04
N ILE A 103 11.10 6.06 0.24
CA ILE A 103 12.27 6.12 1.12
C ILE A 103 13.23 7.22 0.68
N ALA A 104 13.49 7.35 -0.63
CA ALA A 104 14.34 8.41 -1.16
C ALA A 104 13.73 9.79 -0.90
N HIS A 105 12.43 9.95 -1.10
CA HIS A 105 11.69 11.20 -0.86
C HIS A 105 11.71 11.60 0.63
N GLU A 106 11.35 10.69 1.53
CA GLU A 106 11.33 10.94 2.98
C GLU A 106 12.69 11.36 3.53
N ASN A 107 13.76 10.77 2.98
CA ASN A 107 15.15 11.10 3.36
C ASN A 107 15.71 12.31 2.59
N LYS A 108 14.94 12.92 1.69
CA LYS A 108 15.34 14.09 0.87
C LYS A 108 16.56 13.82 0.00
N PHE A 109 16.68 12.63 -0.54
CA PHE A 109 17.70 12.25 -1.51
C PHE A 109 17.24 12.65 -2.92
N PHE A 110 17.27 13.94 -3.22
CA PHE A 110 16.70 14.54 -4.42
C PHE A 110 17.21 13.93 -5.72
N ASP A 111 18.51 13.66 -5.83
CA ASP A 111 19.09 13.04 -7.03
C ASP A 111 18.57 11.61 -7.24
N LEU A 112 18.34 10.87 -6.15
CA LEU A 112 17.77 9.53 -6.20
C LEU A 112 16.28 9.55 -6.51
N GLU A 113 15.56 10.52 -5.96
CA GLU A 113 14.14 10.75 -6.25
C GLU A 113 13.94 11.09 -7.73
N GLU A 114 14.77 12.01 -8.27
CA GLU A 114 14.76 12.37 -9.69
C GLU A 114 15.01 11.14 -10.59
N TYR A 115 16.02 10.33 -10.26
CA TYR A 115 16.29 9.10 -10.98
C TYR A 115 15.10 8.13 -10.94
N PHE A 116 14.49 7.90 -9.78
CA PHE A 116 13.33 7.02 -9.67
C PHE A 116 12.10 7.57 -10.41
N GLN A 117 11.93 8.88 -10.44
CA GLN A 117 10.87 9.53 -11.21
C GLN A 117 11.08 9.33 -12.71
N GLU A 118 12.30 9.50 -13.21
CA GLU A 118 12.64 9.26 -14.61
C GLU A 118 12.40 7.79 -15.01
N GLU A 119 12.84 6.86 -14.17
CA GLU A 119 12.74 5.42 -14.43
C GLU A 119 11.30 4.92 -14.41
N THR A 120 10.48 5.43 -13.51
CA THR A 120 9.08 4.98 -13.34
C THR A 120 8.08 5.77 -14.19
N GLY A 121 8.45 6.98 -14.62
CA GLY A 121 7.56 7.92 -15.30
C GLY A 121 6.43 8.47 -14.41
N ALA A 122 6.50 8.22 -13.10
CA ALA A 122 5.46 8.59 -12.14
C ALA A 122 5.98 9.58 -11.10
N PRO A 123 5.50 10.84 -11.07
CA PRO A 123 5.85 11.76 -10.00
C PRO A 123 5.26 11.26 -8.67
N LEU A 124 6.02 11.44 -7.58
CA LEU A 124 5.69 10.91 -6.27
C LEU A 124 4.33 11.41 -5.74
N GLU A 125 3.99 12.66 -6.02
CA GLU A 125 2.70 13.24 -5.63
C GLU A 125 1.46 12.56 -6.24
N LYS A 126 1.66 11.72 -7.27
CA LYS A 126 0.60 10.91 -7.88
C LYS A 126 0.61 9.45 -7.43
N MET A 127 1.52 9.09 -6.54
CA MET A 127 1.60 7.74 -5.99
C MET A 127 0.58 7.55 -4.85
N TYR A 128 0.10 6.34 -4.71
CA TYR A 128 -0.77 5.94 -3.61
C TYR A 128 -0.54 4.49 -3.24
N HIS A 129 -0.89 4.15 -2.02
CA HIS A 129 -0.83 2.78 -1.52
C HIS A 129 -2.22 2.18 -1.34
N ASN A 130 -2.33 0.88 -1.58
CA ASN A 130 -3.51 0.11 -1.24
C ASN A 130 -3.37 -0.49 0.18
N PRO A 131 -4.43 -0.48 0.98
CA PRO A 131 -5.74 0.11 0.68
C PRO A 131 -5.72 1.65 0.77
N ILE A 132 -6.27 2.33 -0.23
CA ILE A 132 -6.41 3.80 -0.21
C ILE A 132 -7.29 4.30 0.94
N ARG A 133 -7.98 3.39 1.61
CA ARG A 133 -8.80 3.66 2.79
C ARG A 133 -8.80 2.46 3.71
N THR A 134 -8.30 2.64 4.93
CA THR A 134 -8.31 1.62 5.98
C THR A 134 -9.63 1.63 6.75
N GLY A 135 -10.07 0.46 7.21
CA GLY A 135 -11.31 0.29 7.95
C GLY A 135 -12.36 -0.53 7.20
N MET A 136 -13.60 -0.49 7.69
CA MET A 136 -14.72 -1.25 7.14
C MET A 136 -15.54 -0.38 6.17
N TYR A 137 -15.19 -0.45 4.89
CA TYR A 137 -15.86 0.26 3.81
C TYR A 137 -16.19 -0.69 2.64
N PRO A 138 -16.98 -1.74 2.89
CA PRO A 138 -17.32 -2.74 1.88
C PRO A 138 -18.32 -2.19 0.85
N ASP A 139 -18.43 -2.90 -0.29
CA ASP A 139 -19.39 -2.66 -1.35
C ASP A 139 -19.43 -1.18 -1.81
N PRO A 140 -18.28 -0.61 -2.26
CA PRO A 140 -18.25 0.78 -2.70
C PRO A 140 -19.03 0.98 -4.00
N SER A 141 -19.90 2.00 -4.03
CA SER A 141 -20.45 2.56 -5.26
C SER A 141 -20.05 4.02 -5.38
N ILE A 142 -19.64 4.44 -6.59
CA ILE A 142 -19.04 5.75 -6.85
C ILE A 142 -19.76 6.44 -8.01
N VAL A 143 -20.06 7.74 -7.82
CA VAL A 143 -20.54 8.62 -8.88
C VAL A 143 -19.67 9.87 -8.99
N ARG A 144 -19.42 10.35 -10.20
CA ARG A 144 -18.73 11.61 -10.46
C ARG A 144 -19.74 12.72 -10.74
N VAL A 145 -19.59 13.87 -10.06
CA VAL A 145 -20.40 15.07 -10.30
C VAL A 145 -19.46 16.28 -10.42
N GLY A 146 -19.32 16.79 -11.63
CA GLY A 146 -18.34 17.83 -11.93
C GLY A 146 -16.91 17.31 -11.73
N GLU A 147 -16.17 17.94 -10.82
CA GLU A 147 -14.78 17.56 -10.48
C GLU A 147 -14.70 16.67 -9.23
N ASP A 148 -15.82 16.43 -8.57
CA ASP A 148 -15.87 15.67 -7.33
C ASP A 148 -16.39 14.25 -7.56
N TYR A 149 -15.84 13.30 -6.81
CA TYR A 149 -16.30 11.93 -6.69
C TYR A 149 -17.01 11.74 -5.36
N TYR A 150 -18.11 11.01 -5.40
CA TYR A 150 -18.92 10.65 -4.23
C TYR A 150 -19.02 9.15 -4.13
N MET A 151 -18.81 8.61 -2.93
CA MET A 151 -18.80 7.18 -2.66
C MET A 151 -19.71 6.87 -1.48
N VAL A 152 -20.44 5.77 -1.59
CA VAL A 152 -21.20 5.15 -0.51
C VAL A 152 -20.70 3.74 -0.25
N ASN A 153 -20.88 3.27 1.00
CA ASN A 153 -20.46 1.92 1.40
C ASN A 153 -21.56 1.27 2.27
N SER A 154 -21.56 -0.06 2.32
CA SER A 154 -22.37 -0.81 3.29
C SER A 154 -22.04 -0.43 4.72
N SER A 155 -23.08 -0.32 5.56
CA SER A 155 -22.91 -0.06 6.99
C SER A 155 -23.46 -1.17 7.88
N PHE A 156 -24.13 -2.16 7.30
CA PHE A 156 -24.77 -3.25 8.06
C PHE A 156 -25.63 -2.69 9.22
N ILE A 157 -25.37 -3.13 10.44
CA ILE A 157 -26.05 -2.66 11.67
C ILE A 157 -25.39 -1.43 12.30
N TYR A 158 -24.34 -0.87 11.69
CA TYR A 158 -23.66 0.29 12.25
C TYR A 158 -24.38 1.59 11.92
N TYR A 159 -24.52 2.43 12.94
CA TYR A 159 -25.17 3.75 12.86
C TYR A 159 -24.11 4.86 13.05
N PRO A 160 -24.23 5.99 12.32
CA PRO A 160 -25.21 6.33 11.26
C PRO A 160 -25.04 5.47 10.01
N CYS A 161 -26.12 5.30 9.21
CA CYS A 161 -26.11 4.30 8.15
C CYS A 161 -25.69 4.88 6.81
N ILE A 162 -24.99 4.05 6.05
CA ILE A 162 -24.51 4.32 4.68
C ILE A 162 -23.62 5.59 4.66
N PRO A 163 -22.35 5.47 5.01
CA PRO A 163 -21.42 6.59 4.95
C PRO A 163 -21.33 7.14 3.53
N VAL A 164 -21.33 8.46 3.43
CA VAL A 164 -21.12 9.20 2.18
C VAL A 164 -19.78 9.90 2.27
N SER A 165 -18.93 9.63 1.31
CA SER A 165 -17.57 10.19 1.24
C SER A 165 -17.38 10.95 -0.07
N THR A 166 -16.48 11.94 -0.07
CA THR A 166 -16.07 12.68 -1.26
C THR A 166 -14.57 12.62 -1.47
N SER A 167 -14.15 12.70 -2.73
CA SER A 167 -12.76 12.80 -3.17
C SER A 167 -12.67 13.62 -4.45
N LYS A 168 -11.50 14.23 -4.70
CA LYS A 168 -11.17 14.87 -5.98
C LYS A 168 -10.28 14.01 -6.90
N ASP A 169 -9.67 12.97 -6.34
CA ASP A 169 -8.63 12.18 -7.00
C ASP A 169 -8.83 10.65 -6.89
N LEU A 170 -9.89 10.18 -6.26
CA LEU A 170 -10.17 8.77 -5.96
C LEU A 170 -9.20 8.12 -4.95
N ILE A 171 -8.25 8.87 -4.43
CA ILE A 171 -7.22 8.41 -3.48
C ILE A 171 -7.54 8.94 -2.08
N HIS A 172 -7.71 10.25 -1.95
CA HIS A 172 -7.97 10.92 -0.68
C HIS A 172 -9.47 11.08 -0.44
N TRP A 173 -10.02 10.23 0.43
CA TRP A 173 -11.45 10.20 0.73
C TRP A 173 -11.76 10.81 2.09
N LYS A 174 -12.76 11.66 2.14
CA LYS A 174 -13.28 12.28 3.37
C LYS A 174 -14.76 11.94 3.53
N ILE A 175 -15.16 11.43 4.70
CA ILE A 175 -16.58 11.29 5.04
C ILE A 175 -17.18 12.69 5.19
N ILE A 176 -18.27 12.93 4.45
CA ILE A 176 -19.02 14.20 4.50
C ILE A 176 -20.36 14.07 5.19
N GLY A 177 -20.83 12.85 5.40
CA GLY A 177 -22.09 12.56 6.06
C GLY A 177 -22.53 11.11 5.93
N TYR A 178 -23.80 10.88 6.15
CA TYR A 178 -24.43 9.57 6.09
C TYR A 178 -25.80 9.70 5.45
N ALA A 179 -26.25 8.69 4.72
CA ALA A 179 -27.55 8.74 4.06
C ALA A 179 -28.73 8.67 5.05
N ILE A 180 -28.54 8.00 6.20
CA ILE A 180 -29.57 7.88 7.23
C ILE A 180 -28.99 8.30 8.57
N THR A 181 -29.44 9.46 9.08
CA THR A 181 -28.97 10.10 10.32
C THR A 181 -30.06 10.17 11.40
N ASN A 182 -31.29 9.77 11.11
CA ASN A 182 -32.36 9.64 12.11
C ASN A 182 -32.38 8.19 12.64
N PRO A 183 -32.14 7.95 13.96
CA PRO A 183 -32.13 6.61 14.53
C PRO A 183 -33.46 5.86 14.37
N GLU A 184 -34.58 6.57 14.39
CA GLU A 184 -35.92 5.97 14.21
C GLU A 184 -36.10 5.43 12.80
N TRP A 185 -35.53 6.09 11.79
CA TRP A 185 -35.60 5.64 10.39
C TRP A 185 -34.58 4.54 10.09
N ALA A 186 -33.50 4.49 10.86
CA ALA A 186 -32.47 3.48 10.66
C ALA A 186 -32.96 2.04 10.88
N GLY A 187 -33.92 1.85 11.79
CA GLY A 187 -34.57 0.57 12.01
C GLY A 187 -33.66 -0.57 12.44
N LEU A 188 -32.51 -0.25 13.06
CA LEU A 188 -31.47 -1.23 13.40
C LEU A 188 -31.73 -2.01 14.69
N GLN A 189 -32.76 -1.64 15.44
CA GLN A 189 -33.08 -2.29 16.71
C GLN A 189 -33.40 -3.77 16.49
N HIS A 190 -32.86 -4.62 17.33
CA HIS A 190 -33.04 -6.07 17.31
C HIS A 190 -32.51 -6.81 16.08
N LEU A 191 -31.69 -6.15 15.23
CA LEU A 191 -31.02 -6.84 14.12
C LEU A 191 -29.82 -7.64 14.61
N GLU A 192 -29.66 -8.83 14.06
CA GLU A 192 -28.48 -9.66 14.26
C GLU A 192 -27.26 -9.13 13.50
N GLY A 193 -26.08 -9.56 13.89
CA GLY A 193 -24.84 -9.23 13.19
C GLY A 193 -24.91 -9.58 11.69
N GLY A 194 -24.37 -8.72 10.85
CA GLY A 194 -24.38 -8.88 9.40
C GLY A 194 -25.74 -8.63 8.74
N ARG A 195 -26.70 -8.03 9.44
CA ARG A 195 -27.97 -7.54 8.88
C ARG A 195 -27.88 -6.03 8.60
N GLY A 196 -29.01 -5.38 8.32
CA GLY A 196 -29.10 -3.94 8.06
C GLY A 196 -28.80 -3.55 6.62
N TYR A 197 -27.98 -2.52 6.39
CA TYR A 197 -27.81 -1.89 5.08
C TYR A 197 -26.65 -2.49 4.29
N TRP A 198 -26.99 -3.10 3.14
CA TRP A 198 -26.05 -3.80 2.25
C TRP A 198 -26.01 -3.18 0.88
N ALA A 199 -24.81 -3.23 0.28
CA ALA A 199 -24.52 -2.91 -1.11
C ALA A 199 -25.29 -1.68 -1.62
N PRO A 200 -25.03 -0.49 -1.06
CA PRO A 200 -25.66 0.73 -1.55
C PRO A 200 -25.14 1.07 -2.94
N ASP A 201 -25.99 1.69 -3.74
CA ASP A 201 -25.63 2.32 -4.99
C ASP A 201 -25.96 3.81 -4.96
N ILE A 202 -25.07 4.65 -5.55
CA ILE A 202 -25.26 6.09 -5.60
C ILE A 202 -25.36 6.58 -7.03
N SER A 203 -26.34 7.41 -7.29
CA SER A 203 -26.51 8.10 -8.57
C SER A 203 -26.83 9.58 -8.38
N TYR A 204 -26.60 10.37 -9.43
CA TYR A 204 -26.88 11.80 -9.43
C TYR A 204 -27.75 12.16 -10.64
N TYR A 205 -28.89 12.82 -10.38
CA TYR A 205 -29.80 13.24 -11.44
C TYR A 205 -30.52 14.54 -11.08
N LYS A 206 -30.54 15.48 -12.02
CA LYS A 206 -31.25 16.75 -11.88
C LYS A 206 -30.98 17.52 -10.59
N GLY A 207 -29.70 17.57 -10.16
CA GLY A 207 -29.28 18.33 -8.99
C GLY A 207 -29.43 17.57 -7.66
N ARG A 208 -29.80 16.29 -7.67
CA ARG A 208 -30.02 15.49 -6.45
C ARG A 208 -29.24 14.19 -6.50
N PHE A 209 -28.77 13.76 -5.34
CA PHE A 209 -28.26 12.40 -5.15
C PHE A 209 -29.39 11.45 -4.79
N TYR A 210 -29.28 10.25 -5.31
CA TYR A 210 -30.17 9.13 -5.00
C TYR A 210 -29.29 7.97 -4.55
N ILE A 211 -29.60 7.43 -3.36
CA ILE A 211 -28.90 6.28 -2.79
C ILE A 211 -29.92 5.16 -2.62
N THR A 212 -29.64 4.03 -3.26
CA THR A 212 -30.45 2.81 -3.07
C THR A 212 -29.61 1.81 -2.25
N ALA A 213 -30.25 1.01 -1.42
CA ALA A 213 -29.58 -0.05 -0.68
C ALA A 213 -30.53 -1.20 -0.37
N THR A 214 -29.96 -2.39 -0.21
CA THR A 214 -30.70 -3.52 0.33
C THR A 214 -30.71 -3.42 1.86
N TYR A 215 -31.91 -3.37 2.44
CA TYR A 215 -32.09 -3.48 3.88
C TYR A 215 -32.44 -4.93 4.23
N ARG A 216 -31.51 -5.63 4.88
CA ARG A 216 -31.66 -7.02 5.27
C ARG A 216 -32.12 -7.15 6.71
N LEU A 217 -33.24 -7.85 6.91
CA LEU A 217 -33.81 -8.19 8.22
C LEU A 217 -33.21 -9.51 8.76
N ASN A 218 -33.56 -9.84 9.99
CA ASN A 218 -33.26 -11.15 10.55
C ASN A 218 -33.97 -12.25 9.76
N ASP A 219 -33.30 -13.40 9.63
CA ASP A 219 -33.87 -14.55 8.96
C ASP A 219 -34.65 -15.41 9.99
N ASP A 220 -35.90 -15.65 9.72
CA ASP A 220 -36.77 -16.60 10.45
C ASP A 220 -37.03 -17.87 9.61
N GLY A 221 -36.11 -18.21 8.73
CA GLY A 221 -36.24 -19.25 7.71
C GLY A 221 -36.64 -18.71 6.35
N THR A 222 -37.00 -17.45 6.24
CA THR A 222 -37.25 -16.71 5.00
C THR A 222 -36.29 -15.52 4.89
N VAL A 223 -35.71 -15.28 3.71
CA VAL A 223 -34.80 -14.14 3.49
C VAL A 223 -35.62 -12.89 3.20
N TYR A 224 -35.82 -12.05 4.22
CA TYR A 224 -36.49 -10.76 4.04
C TYR A 224 -35.46 -9.68 3.64
N ARG A 225 -35.69 -9.07 2.47
CA ARG A 225 -34.92 -7.94 1.97
C ARG A 225 -35.88 -6.85 1.49
N LYS A 226 -35.59 -5.62 1.85
CA LYS A 226 -36.28 -4.44 1.33
C LYS A 226 -35.30 -3.59 0.56
N GLN A 227 -35.75 -3.00 -0.53
CA GLN A 227 -35.00 -1.93 -1.19
C GLN A 227 -35.43 -0.61 -0.58
N ILE A 228 -34.45 0.23 -0.29
CA ILE A 228 -34.70 1.60 0.18
C ILE A 228 -34.14 2.59 -0.82
N VAL A 229 -34.72 3.76 -0.87
CA VAL A 229 -34.23 4.91 -1.65
C VAL A 229 -34.18 6.11 -0.73
N VAL A 230 -33.03 6.78 -0.70
CA VAL A 230 -32.81 8.06 -0.01
C VAL A 230 -32.44 9.10 -1.04
N SER A 231 -33.03 10.28 -0.97
CA SER A 231 -32.68 11.40 -1.84
C SER A 231 -32.40 12.66 -1.04
N SER A 232 -31.45 13.47 -1.51
CA SER A 232 -31.08 14.76 -0.94
C SER A 232 -31.32 15.90 -1.93
#